data_4f55e6a3076d3badaf0454db46fde564
#
_entry.id   4f55e6a3076d3badaf0454db46fde564
#
_cell.length_a   1.000
_cell.length_b   1.000
_cell.length_c   1.000
_cell.angle_alpha   90.00
_cell.angle_beta   90.00
_cell.angle_gamma   90.00
#
_symmetry.space_group_name_H-M   'P 1'
#
loop_
_entity.id
_entity.type
_entity.pdbx_description
1 polymer ?
#
loop_
_entity_poly.entity_id
_entity_poly.type
_entity_poly.pdbx_seq_one_letter_code
_entity_poly.pdbx_strand_id
1 'polypeptide(L)'
;VRVERFLPTQVAPGTRVPVHLKLDADPKLTGLILREHFPPGWILIEADPPPTSLDNQSGSLRWMTRHPQQLTQIIYLLQAPDTLSDGESVHLSGEVVANPEGQNLSIHISGESNLRVAPYHWADENADSSIDDAEILDVSDLVDLSKNIHFGWDEIEALWDAGSYRFDLEKNQFVPLKTPPPPDS
;
A
#
# COMPACT_ATOMS: atom_id res chain seq x y z
N VAL A 1 9.30 14.40 -14.92
CA VAL A 1 9.14 13.27 -13.98
C VAL A 1 7.66 12.98 -13.74
N ARG A 2 7.30 11.72 -13.70
CA ARG A 2 5.95 11.26 -13.41
C ARG A 2 6.01 10.26 -12.27
N VAL A 3 5.17 10.46 -11.27
CA VAL A 3 5.01 9.49 -10.18
C VAL A 3 3.53 9.18 -10.04
N GLU A 4 3.20 7.89 -10.03
CA GLU A 4 1.84 7.41 -9.93
C GLU A 4 1.71 6.47 -8.72
N ARG A 5 0.69 6.71 -7.90
CA ARG A 5 0.39 5.90 -6.73
C ARG A 5 -0.67 4.87 -7.03
N PHE A 6 -0.45 3.66 -6.57
CA PHE A 6 -1.43 2.57 -6.58
C PHE A 6 -1.75 2.16 -5.15
N LEU A 7 -3.03 2.14 -4.84
CA LEU A 7 -3.56 1.76 -3.53
C LEU A 7 -4.58 0.64 -3.69
N PRO A 8 -4.71 -0.25 -2.70
CA PRO A 8 -5.90 -1.07 -2.57
C PRO A 8 -7.14 -0.19 -2.35
N THR A 9 -8.33 -0.75 -2.55
CA THR A 9 -9.59 -0.02 -2.39
C THR A 9 -9.94 0.23 -0.94
N GLN A 10 -9.54 -0.67 -0.03
CA GLN A 10 -9.91 -0.61 1.38
C GLN A 10 -8.80 -1.11 2.29
N VAL A 11 -8.96 -0.79 3.57
CA VAL A 11 -8.13 -1.26 4.67
C VAL A 11 -8.99 -1.48 5.89
N ALA A 12 -8.77 -2.58 6.61
CA ALA A 12 -9.44 -2.83 7.87
C ALA A 12 -8.68 -2.16 9.04
N PRO A 13 -9.40 -1.74 10.11
CA PRO A 13 -8.75 -1.12 11.27
C PRO A 13 -7.66 -2.01 11.86
N GLY A 14 -6.53 -1.41 12.23
CA GLY A 14 -5.41 -2.12 12.87
C GLY A 14 -4.62 -3.03 11.95
N THR A 15 -4.94 -3.08 10.65
CA THR A 15 -4.24 -3.93 9.70
C THR A 15 -3.26 -3.16 8.84
N ARG A 16 -2.45 -3.88 8.08
CA ARG A 16 -1.43 -3.30 7.20
C ARG A 16 -1.92 -3.20 5.78
N VAL A 17 -1.45 -2.19 5.06
CA VAL A 17 -1.81 -1.96 3.67
C VAL A 17 -0.58 -1.53 2.88
N PRO A 18 -0.34 -2.11 1.68
CA PRO A 18 0.77 -1.70 0.82
C PRO A 18 0.41 -0.47 0.00
N VAL A 19 1.41 0.37 -0.23
CA VAL A 19 1.34 1.50 -1.15
C VAL A 19 2.45 1.32 -2.17
N HIS A 20 2.11 1.42 -3.44
CA HIS A 20 3.06 1.25 -4.55
C HIS A 20 3.14 2.53 -5.36
N LEU A 21 4.34 3.07 -5.48
CA LEU A 21 4.64 4.23 -6.33
C LEU A 21 5.48 3.78 -7.51
N LYS A 22 5.05 4.12 -8.71
CA LYS A 22 5.84 3.95 -9.94
C LYS A 22 6.41 5.28 -10.35
N LEU A 23 7.71 5.31 -10.62
CA LEU A 23 8.43 6.53 -10.98
C LEU A 23 8.98 6.39 -12.40
N ASP A 24 8.77 7.46 -13.17
CA ASP A 24 9.37 7.63 -14.49
C ASP A 24 10.11 8.96 -14.50
N ALA A 25 11.44 8.91 -14.37
CA ALA A 25 12.30 10.09 -14.28
C ALA A 25 12.91 10.42 -15.63
N ASP A 26 12.87 11.70 -16.00
CA ASP A 26 13.58 12.20 -17.17
C ASP A 26 15.08 11.88 -17.04
N PRO A 27 15.74 11.36 -18.10
CA PRO A 27 17.18 11.08 -18.07
C PRO A 27 18.06 12.28 -17.73
N LYS A 28 17.57 13.48 -17.90
CA LYS A 28 18.32 14.70 -17.61
C LYS A 28 18.28 15.13 -16.14
N LEU A 29 17.42 14.50 -15.32
CA LEU A 29 17.33 14.86 -13.91
C LEU A 29 18.57 14.45 -13.15
N THR A 30 19.08 15.37 -12.33
CA THR A 30 20.26 15.15 -11.49
C THR A 30 19.92 14.99 -10.00
N GLY A 31 18.66 15.20 -9.64
CA GLY A 31 18.20 15.06 -8.27
C GLY A 31 16.69 15.00 -8.20
N LEU A 32 16.18 14.35 -7.16
CA LEU A 32 14.76 14.20 -6.93
C LEU A 32 14.51 14.07 -5.43
N ILE A 33 13.51 14.79 -4.94
CA ILE A 33 12.97 14.60 -3.59
C ILE A 33 11.50 14.21 -3.73
N LEU A 34 11.13 13.06 -3.20
CA LEU A 34 9.76 12.60 -3.17
C LEU A 34 9.27 12.60 -1.74
N ARG A 35 8.10 13.18 -1.52
CA ARG A 35 7.44 13.20 -0.21
C ARG A 35 6.07 12.55 -0.30
N GLU A 36 5.80 11.68 0.65
CA GLU A 36 4.48 11.09 0.86
C GLU A 36 3.95 11.51 2.22
N HIS A 37 2.64 11.76 2.28
CA HIS A 37 1.95 12.16 3.50
C HIS A 37 0.80 11.21 3.77
N PHE A 38 0.74 10.71 5.00
CA PHE A 38 -0.35 9.86 5.49
C PHE A 38 -0.92 10.47 6.77
N PRO A 39 -2.18 10.11 7.14
CA PRO A 39 -2.81 10.72 8.32
C PRO A 39 -2.11 10.38 9.62
N PRO A 40 -2.25 11.24 10.65
CA PRO A 40 -1.73 10.94 11.99
C PRO A 40 -2.31 9.63 12.54
N GLY A 41 -1.49 8.92 13.31
CA GLY A 41 -1.87 7.63 13.89
C GLY A 41 -1.49 6.42 13.05
N TRP A 42 -1.19 6.62 11.78
CA TRP A 42 -0.64 5.57 10.91
C TRP A 42 0.85 5.44 11.15
N ILE A 43 1.37 4.22 10.95
CA ILE A 43 2.79 3.92 11.21
C ILE A 43 3.39 3.23 9.99
N LEU A 44 4.55 3.71 9.55
CA LEU A 44 5.34 3.01 8.55
C LEU A 44 5.94 1.75 9.17
N ILE A 45 5.69 0.59 8.53
CA ILE A 45 6.24 -0.70 8.96
C ILE A 45 7.50 -1.04 8.16
N GLU A 46 7.42 -0.97 6.84
CA GLU A 46 8.50 -1.29 5.93
C GLU A 46 8.45 -0.38 4.71
N ALA A 47 9.59 -0.16 4.09
CA ALA A 47 9.68 0.53 2.80
C ALA A 47 10.87 0.00 2.00
N ASP A 48 10.69 -0.11 0.69
CA ASP A 48 11.72 -0.54 -0.25
C ASP A 48 11.69 0.37 -1.49
N PRO A 49 12.73 1.19 -1.71
CA PRO A 49 13.87 1.41 -0.84
C PRO A 49 13.47 2.14 0.47
N PRO A 50 14.31 2.04 1.51
CA PRO A 50 14.03 2.78 2.74
C PRO A 50 14.00 4.28 2.52
N PRO A 51 13.12 5.02 3.22
CA PRO A 51 13.09 6.46 3.09
C PRO A 51 14.34 7.12 3.69
N THR A 52 14.69 8.28 3.14
CA THR A 52 15.79 9.09 3.68
C THR A 52 15.42 9.66 5.04
N SER A 53 14.15 9.99 5.26
CA SER A 53 13.65 10.43 6.55
C SER A 53 12.19 10.03 6.74
N LEU A 54 11.82 9.87 8.01
CA LEU A 54 10.49 9.44 8.43
C LEU A 54 10.08 10.26 9.64
N ASP A 55 8.83 10.75 9.62
CA ASP A 55 8.17 11.35 10.78
C ASP A 55 6.79 10.73 10.95
N ASN A 56 6.68 9.76 11.87
CA ASN A 56 5.40 9.10 12.15
C ASN A 56 4.38 10.03 12.82
N GLN A 57 4.83 11.07 13.53
CA GLN A 57 3.92 12.00 14.20
C GLN A 57 3.16 12.87 13.21
N SER A 58 3.87 13.43 12.23
CA SER A 58 3.25 14.25 11.19
C SER A 58 2.74 13.42 10.02
N GLY A 59 3.13 12.15 9.92
CA GLY A 59 2.78 11.30 8.78
C GLY A 59 3.52 11.66 7.51
N SER A 60 4.85 11.78 7.58
CA SER A 60 5.66 12.21 6.44
C SER A 60 6.80 11.24 6.16
N LEU A 61 6.93 10.86 4.89
CA LEU A 61 8.03 10.07 4.36
C LEU A 61 8.74 10.89 3.29
N ARG A 62 10.06 10.78 3.24
CA ARG A 62 10.85 11.49 2.25
C ARG A 62 11.93 10.59 1.69
N TRP A 63 12.01 10.55 0.36
CA TRP A 63 13.10 9.92 -0.39
C TRP A 63 13.84 11.01 -1.16
N MET A 64 15.15 11.02 -1.04
CA MET A 64 16.01 11.92 -1.80
C MET A 64 17.06 11.11 -2.53
N THR A 65 17.23 11.35 -3.83
CA THR A 65 18.23 10.64 -4.63
C THR A 65 18.92 11.60 -5.58
N ARG A 66 20.20 11.35 -5.83
CA ARG A 66 20.99 12.00 -6.88
C ARG A 66 21.01 11.19 -8.18
N HIS A 67 20.36 10.02 -8.17
CA HIS A 67 20.27 9.13 -9.32
C HIS A 67 18.81 8.76 -9.58
N PRO A 68 17.98 9.74 -10.01
CA PRO A 68 16.54 9.52 -10.16
C PRO A 68 16.20 8.38 -11.11
N GLN A 69 17.04 8.13 -12.11
CA GLN A 69 16.81 7.08 -13.12
C GLN A 69 16.90 5.67 -12.52
N GLN A 70 17.57 5.53 -11.38
CA GLN A 70 17.68 4.24 -10.68
C GLN A 70 16.49 3.97 -9.75
N LEU A 71 15.73 5.02 -9.42
CA LEU A 71 14.55 4.91 -8.56
C LEU A 71 13.30 4.78 -9.43
N THR A 72 12.94 3.55 -9.77
CA THR A 72 11.80 3.26 -10.67
C THR A 72 10.53 2.93 -9.93
N GLN A 73 10.63 2.52 -8.67
CA GLN A 73 9.48 2.22 -7.83
C GLN A 73 9.83 2.36 -6.35
N ILE A 74 8.80 2.62 -5.56
CA ILE A 74 8.85 2.58 -4.11
C ILE A 74 7.64 1.78 -3.66
N ILE A 75 7.86 0.81 -2.77
CA ILE A 75 6.76 0.09 -2.11
C ILE A 75 6.92 0.29 -0.62
N TYR A 76 5.86 0.69 0.06
CA TYR A 76 5.89 0.81 1.50
C TYR A 76 4.61 0.26 2.13
N LEU A 77 4.74 -0.21 3.36
CA LEU A 77 3.69 -0.87 4.12
C LEU A 77 3.32 0.01 5.31
N LEU A 78 2.08 0.44 5.38
CA LEU A 78 1.53 1.24 6.47
C LEU A 78 0.66 0.37 7.37
N GLN A 79 0.71 0.63 8.66
CA GLN A 79 -0.23 0.08 9.62
C GLN A 79 -1.31 1.11 9.95
N ALA A 80 -2.57 0.74 9.72
CA ALA A 80 -3.71 1.56 10.07
C ALA A 80 -3.95 1.55 11.59
N PRO A 81 -4.37 2.67 12.19
CA PRO A 81 -4.79 2.65 13.60
C PRO A 81 -6.01 1.76 13.81
N ASP A 82 -6.12 1.17 14.98
CA ASP A 82 -7.25 0.29 15.34
C ASP A 82 -8.52 1.09 15.71
N THR A 83 -8.41 2.41 15.80
CA THR A 83 -9.51 3.31 16.15
C THR A 83 -10.33 3.77 14.97
N LEU A 84 -9.99 3.36 13.75
CA LEU A 84 -10.72 3.74 12.55
C LEU A 84 -12.12 3.14 12.54
N SER A 85 -13.09 3.92 12.06
CA SER A 85 -14.48 3.48 11.94
C SER A 85 -14.79 3.06 10.50
N ASP A 86 -15.63 2.03 10.36
CA ASP A 86 -16.10 1.58 9.05
C ASP A 86 -16.75 2.72 8.28
N GLY A 87 -16.39 2.85 7.02
CA GLY A 87 -16.87 3.89 6.12
C GLY A 87 -16.05 5.17 6.11
N GLU A 88 -15.05 5.33 6.99
CA GLU A 88 -14.14 6.47 6.91
C GLU A 88 -13.35 6.44 5.61
N SER A 89 -13.08 7.62 5.06
CA SER A 89 -12.20 7.81 3.92
C SER A 89 -10.85 8.30 4.40
N VAL A 90 -9.80 7.66 3.94
CA VAL A 90 -8.41 8.00 4.29
C VAL A 90 -7.74 8.56 3.05
N HIS A 91 -7.10 9.72 3.20
CA HIS A 91 -6.46 10.41 2.08
C HIS A 91 -4.94 10.40 2.25
N LEU A 92 -4.24 9.94 1.19
CA LEU A 92 -2.80 10.06 1.06
C LEU A 92 -2.49 11.10 0.00
N SER A 93 -1.48 11.91 0.25
CA SER A 93 -1.01 12.90 -0.71
C SER A 93 0.51 12.83 -0.84
N GLY A 94 1.04 13.45 -1.86
CA GLY A 94 2.47 13.50 -2.05
C GLY A 94 2.88 14.46 -3.14
N GLU A 95 4.13 14.83 -3.11
CA GLU A 95 4.72 15.71 -4.10
C GLU A 95 6.14 15.26 -4.43
N VAL A 96 6.56 15.60 -5.63
CA VAL A 96 7.91 15.40 -6.12
C VAL A 96 8.52 16.73 -6.43
N VAL A 97 9.68 17.01 -5.84
CA VAL A 97 10.50 18.16 -6.23
C VAL A 97 11.66 17.64 -7.07
N ALA A 98 11.72 18.07 -8.31
CA ALA A 98 12.76 17.70 -9.25
C ALA A 98 13.46 18.95 -9.73
N ASN A 99 14.68 18.79 -10.19
CA ASN A 99 15.50 19.92 -10.67
C ASN A 99 15.96 19.67 -12.11
N PRO A 100 15.04 19.74 -13.11
CA PRO A 100 15.44 19.71 -14.50
C PRO A 100 16.07 21.06 -14.89
N GLU A 101 17.24 21.02 -15.50
CA GLU A 101 17.91 22.20 -16.04
C GLU A 101 18.15 23.34 -15.02
N GLY A 102 18.33 22.99 -13.73
CA GLY A 102 18.65 23.98 -12.69
C GLY A 102 17.46 24.71 -12.09
N GLN A 103 16.22 24.35 -12.49
CA GLN A 103 14.98 24.91 -11.91
C GLN A 103 14.24 23.87 -11.09
N ASN A 104 13.82 24.26 -9.88
CA ASN A 104 13.01 23.38 -9.03
C ASN A 104 11.56 23.35 -9.52
N LEU A 105 11.08 22.15 -9.85
CA LEU A 105 9.69 21.91 -10.19
C LEU A 105 9.06 21.05 -9.10
N SER A 106 7.87 21.46 -8.63
CA SER A 106 7.08 20.67 -7.69
C SER A 106 5.86 20.11 -8.43
N ILE A 107 5.69 18.79 -8.38
CA ILE A 107 4.62 18.07 -9.07
C ILE A 107 3.91 17.20 -8.05
N HIS A 108 2.58 17.19 -8.08
CA HIS A 108 1.79 16.28 -7.27
C HIS A 108 1.91 14.84 -7.79
N ILE A 109 1.93 13.90 -6.85
CA ILE A 109 1.86 12.48 -7.19
C ILE A 109 0.46 12.17 -7.72
N SER A 110 0.41 11.57 -8.90
CA SER A 110 -0.85 11.19 -9.55
C SER A 110 -1.32 9.80 -9.11
N GLY A 111 -2.46 9.36 -9.63
CA GLY A 111 -3.02 8.05 -9.36
C GLY A 111 -3.98 8.08 -8.18
N GLU A 112 -4.03 6.95 -7.48
CA GLU A 112 -4.98 6.76 -6.38
C GLU A 112 -4.51 7.48 -5.12
N SER A 113 -5.44 8.13 -4.41
CA SER A 113 -5.12 8.90 -3.20
C SER A 113 -6.04 8.58 -2.02
N ASN A 114 -7.07 7.77 -2.22
CA ASN A 114 -8.07 7.48 -1.20
C ASN A 114 -8.16 5.99 -0.91
N LEU A 115 -8.26 5.69 0.40
CA LEU A 115 -8.57 4.37 0.93
C LEU A 115 -9.88 4.46 1.72
N ARG A 116 -10.70 3.44 1.59
CA ARG A 116 -11.91 3.29 2.41
C ARG A 116 -11.60 2.37 3.59
N VAL A 117 -12.07 2.74 4.78
CA VAL A 117 -12.02 1.84 5.94
C VAL A 117 -13.20 0.89 5.86
N ALA A 118 -12.92 -0.41 5.82
CA ALA A 118 -13.93 -1.45 5.71
C ALA A 118 -13.39 -2.77 6.26
N PRO A 119 -14.26 -3.68 6.74
CA PRO A 119 -13.83 -4.93 7.38
C PRO A 119 -13.41 -6.00 6.36
N TYR A 120 -12.58 -5.62 5.38
CA TYR A 120 -12.11 -6.49 4.32
C TYR A 120 -10.60 -6.38 4.16
N HIS A 121 -9.98 -7.49 3.77
CA HIS A 121 -8.55 -7.52 3.49
C HIS A 121 -8.24 -6.68 2.24
N TRP A 122 -7.06 -6.03 2.22
CA TRP A 122 -6.67 -5.21 1.08
C TRP A 122 -6.57 -6.00 -0.22
N ALA A 123 -6.27 -7.31 -0.16
CA ALA A 123 -6.19 -8.18 -1.33
C ALA A 123 -7.56 -8.53 -1.91
N ASP A 124 -8.63 -8.41 -1.12
CA ASP A 124 -10.02 -8.63 -1.53
C ASP A 124 -10.55 -7.36 -2.20
N GLU A 125 -10.24 -7.19 -3.47
CA GLU A 125 -10.48 -5.93 -4.18
C GLU A 125 -11.96 -5.57 -4.27
N ASN A 126 -12.82 -6.57 -4.49
CA ASN A 126 -14.27 -6.34 -4.63
C ASN A 126 -15.05 -6.42 -3.32
N ALA A 127 -14.36 -6.63 -2.19
CA ALA A 127 -14.95 -6.67 -0.84
C ALA A 127 -16.11 -7.68 -0.71
N ASP A 128 -15.91 -8.88 -1.25
CA ASP A 128 -16.91 -9.96 -1.20
C ASP A 128 -16.64 -11.01 -0.11
N SER A 129 -15.66 -10.77 0.78
CA SER A 129 -15.21 -11.66 1.84
C SER A 129 -14.58 -12.96 1.32
N SER A 130 -14.01 -12.90 0.12
CA SER A 130 -13.30 -14.01 -0.52
C SER A 130 -12.12 -13.45 -1.31
N ILE A 131 -11.00 -14.14 -1.25
CA ILE A 131 -9.88 -13.84 -2.18
C ILE A 131 -9.96 -14.88 -3.28
N ASP A 132 -10.27 -14.43 -4.49
CA ASP A 132 -10.40 -15.30 -5.66
C ASP A 132 -9.07 -15.47 -6.40
N ASP A 133 -9.10 -16.29 -7.46
CA ASP A 133 -7.90 -16.62 -8.23
C ASP A 133 -7.29 -15.39 -8.91
N ALA A 134 -8.10 -14.47 -9.41
CA ALA A 134 -7.61 -13.25 -10.03
C ALA A 134 -6.95 -12.33 -9.00
N GLU A 135 -7.56 -12.19 -7.84
CA GLU A 135 -7.05 -11.35 -6.76
C GLU A 135 -5.72 -11.87 -6.19
N ILE A 136 -5.58 -13.19 -6.01
CA ILE A 136 -4.31 -13.74 -5.51
C ILE A 136 -3.19 -13.62 -6.56
N LEU A 137 -3.52 -13.69 -7.83
CA LEU A 137 -2.54 -13.45 -8.89
C LEU A 137 -2.05 -12.01 -8.90
N ASP A 138 -2.93 -11.04 -8.67
CA ASP A 138 -2.54 -9.63 -8.54
C ASP A 138 -1.61 -9.42 -7.33
N VAL A 139 -1.89 -10.07 -6.21
CA VAL A 139 -1.01 -10.05 -5.03
C VAL A 139 0.33 -10.67 -5.35
N SER A 140 0.36 -11.79 -6.05
CA SER A 140 1.60 -12.46 -6.47
C SER A 140 2.47 -11.54 -7.31
N ASP A 141 1.88 -10.80 -8.24
CA ASP A 141 2.60 -9.81 -9.05
C ASP A 141 3.21 -8.71 -8.18
N LEU A 142 2.47 -8.22 -7.18
CA LEU A 142 2.97 -7.20 -6.26
C LEU A 142 4.11 -7.74 -5.38
N VAL A 143 3.98 -8.95 -4.86
CA VAL A 143 5.01 -9.61 -4.04
C VAL A 143 6.31 -9.78 -4.82
N ASP A 144 6.23 -10.09 -6.10
CA ASP A 144 7.40 -10.26 -6.97
C ASP A 144 8.16 -8.95 -7.21
N LEU A 145 7.53 -7.80 -7.01
CA LEU A 145 8.18 -6.50 -7.20
C LEU A 145 9.19 -6.17 -6.10
N SER A 146 9.01 -6.68 -4.90
CA SER A 146 9.95 -6.47 -3.80
C SER A 146 10.02 -7.67 -2.86
N LYS A 147 11.22 -8.22 -2.74
CA LYS A 147 11.49 -9.31 -1.79
C LYS A 147 11.76 -8.80 -0.37
N ASN A 148 11.89 -7.49 -0.20
CA ASN A 148 12.21 -6.87 1.09
C ASN A 148 10.96 -6.45 1.87
N ILE A 149 9.78 -6.55 1.26
CA ILE A 149 8.51 -6.20 1.89
C ILE A 149 7.77 -7.48 2.28
N HIS A 150 7.32 -7.52 3.54
CA HIS A 150 6.55 -8.65 4.07
C HIS A 150 5.06 -8.36 3.92
N PHE A 151 4.49 -8.73 2.78
CA PHE A 151 3.09 -8.47 2.44
C PHE A 151 2.09 -9.33 3.21
N GLY A 152 2.56 -10.35 3.95
CA GLY A 152 1.68 -11.31 4.61
C GLY A 152 1.16 -12.40 3.67
N TRP A 153 2.01 -12.89 2.78
CA TRP A 153 1.63 -13.90 1.78
C TRP A 153 0.98 -15.14 2.40
N ASP A 154 1.53 -15.63 3.52
CA ASP A 154 1.01 -16.85 4.17
C ASP A 154 -0.44 -16.64 4.65
N GLU A 155 -0.75 -15.46 5.20
CA GLU A 155 -2.12 -15.12 5.59
C GLU A 155 -3.04 -15.03 4.38
N ILE A 156 -2.58 -14.35 3.33
CA ILE A 156 -3.38 -14.16 2.10
C ILE A 156 -3.67 -15.52 1.45
N GLU A 157 -2.67 -16.38 1.37
CA GLU A 157 -2.82 -17.73 0.83
C GLU A 157 -3.81 -18.57 1.66
N ALA A 158 -3.76 -18.43 2.99
CA ALA A 158 -4.70 -19.12 3.87
C ALA A 158 -6.15 -18.65 3.66
N LEU A 159 -6.35 -17.34 3.43
CA LEU A 159 -7.67 -16.80 3.13
C LEU A 159 -8.18 -17.27 1.77
N TRP A 160 -7.30 -17.34 0.79
CA TRP A 160 -7.61 -17.86 -0.54
C TRP A 160 -8.00 -19.34 -0.49
N ASP A 161 -7.20 -20.16 0.20
CA ASP A 161 -7.47 -21.61 0.36
C ASP A 161 -8.78 -21.88 1.08
N ALA A 162 -9.14 -21.04 2.04
CA ALA A 162 -10.38 -21.19 2.81
C ALA A 162 -11.64 -20.88 1.99
N GLY A 163 -11.53 -20.10 0.93
CA GLY A 163 -12.63 -19.68 0.07
C GLY A 163 -13.45 -18.53 0.61
N SER A 164 -13.45 -18.28 1.91
CA SER A 164 -14.10 -17.13 2.54
C SER A 164 -13.43 -16.78 3.86
N TYR A 165 -13.69 -15.57 4.34
CA TYR A 165 -13.14 -15.11 5.62
C TYR A 165 -14.08 -14.09 6.26
N ARG A 166 -13.80 -13.78 7.54
CA ARG A 166 -14.41 -12.65 8.24
C ARG A 166 -13.32 -11.85 8.95
N PHE A 167 -13.61 -10.58 9.24
CA PHE A 167 -12.74 -9.75 10.05
C PHE A 167 -13.21 -9.74 11.50
N ASP A 168 -12.32 -10.07 12.42
CA ASP A 168 -12.58 -10.04 13.86
C ASP A 168 -12.21 -8.65 14.40
N LEU A 169 -13.24 -7.84 14.70
CA LEU A 169 -13.06 -6.47 15.18
C LEU A 169 -12.42 -6.39 16.57
N GLU A 170 -12.56 -7.42 17.40
CA GLU A 170 -11.95 -7.41 18.73
C GLU A 170 -10.45 -7.64 18.67
N LYS A 171 -10.01 -8.50 17.76
CA LYS A 171 -8.59 -8.87 17.60
C LYS A 171 -7.91 -8.17 16.43
N ASN A 172 -8.66 -7.45 15.59
CA ASN A 172 -8.18 -6.84 14.35
C ASN A 172 -7.46 -7.87 13.47
N GLN A 173 -8.09 -9.03 13.29
CA GLN A 173 -7.54 -10.14 12.51
C GLN A 173 -8.57 -10.70 11.54
N PHE A 174 -8.07 -11.18 10.41
CA PHE A 174 -8.87 -11.91 9.45
C PHE A 174 -8.89 -13.39 9.83
N VAL A 175 -10.09 -13.96 9.88
CA VAL A 175 -10.31 -15.35 10.27
C VAL A 175 -10.76 -16.12 9.05
N PRO A 176 -10.00 -17.13 8.58
CA PRO A 176 -10.47 -17.99 7.49
C PRO A 176 -11.72 -18.74 7.90
N LEU A 177 -12.70 -18.79 7.01
CA LEU A 177 -13.93 -19.56 7.19
C LEU A 177 -13.85 -20.76 6.26
N LYS A 178 -13.73 -21.96 6.85
CA LYS A 178 -13.73 -23.17 6.04
C LYS A 178 -15.10 -23.34 5.38
N THR A 179 -15.10 -23.41 4.07
CA THR A 179 -16.29 -23.84 3.34
C THR A 179 -16.64 -25.25 3.82
N PRO A 180 -17.88 -25.51 4.28
CA PRO A 180 -18.28 -26.87 4.60
C PRO A 180 -18.09 -27.76 3.37
N PRO A 181 -17.61 -29.00 3.52
CA PRO A 181 -17.47 -29.90 2.38
C PRO A 181 -18.81 -30.01 1.66
N PRO A 182 -18.80 -30.08 0.31
CA PRO A 182 -20.04 -30.20 -0.43
C PRO A 182 -20.80 -31.42 0.08
N PRO A 183 -22.14 -31.34 0.21
CA PRO A 183 -22.92 -32.48 0.61
C PRO A 183 -22.59 -33.64 -0.33
N ASP A 184 -22.35 -34.82 0.24
CA ASP A 184 -22.02 -36.02 -0.53
C ASP A 184 -23.03 -36.23 -1.65
N SER A 185 -22.50 -36.15 -2.82
CA SER A 185 -23.23 -36.57 -4.00
C SER A 185 -23.12 -38.08 -4.14
#